data_73595206c7867e077ab958118eb30e33
#
_entry.id   73595206c7867e077ab958118eb30e33
#
_cell.length_a   1.000
_cell.length_b   1.000
_cell.length_c   1.000
_cell.angle_alpha   90.00
_cell.angle_beta   90.00
_cell.angle_gamma   90.00
#
_symmetry.space_group_name_H-M   'P 1'
#
loop_
_entity.id
_entity.type
_entity.pdbx_description
1 polymer ?
#
loop_
_entity_poly.entity_id
_entity_poly.type
_entity_poly.pdbx_seq_one_letter_code
_entity_poly.pdbx_strand_id
1 'polypeptide(L)'
;MTTYFDSSVIVASYVQEPRSRKARKALSAVVSAPFTPLLDLEVRTALRRMAGSGRLTSSESASVLSQVDDDVAAGRLWRVPLDLYATVTRAESLSTRYAQRFLSRSLDLLHVAAALELGCASFVTLDTRQARLAVASGMKTLDLTLPKPPSRRS
;
A
#
# COMPACT_ATOMS: atom_id res chain seq x y z
N MET A 1 -11.94 -8.57 9.14
CA MET A 1 -10.78 -7.78 9.60
C MET A 1 -10.26 -6.96 8.44
N THR A 2 -10.03 -5.68 8.64
CA THR A 2 -9.63 -4.77 7.57
C THR A 2 -8.14 -4.87 7.31
N THR A 3 -7.76 -4.93 6.03
CA THR A 3 -6.38 -4.96 5.57
C THR A 3 -6.04 -3.64 4.86
N TYR A 4 -4.94 -3.03 5.25
CA TYR A 4 -4.39 -1.87 4.58
C TYR A 4 -3.38 -2.31 3.53
N PHE A 5 -3.52 -1.84 2.31
CA PHE A 5 -2.55 -2.05 1.23
C PHE A 5 -1.80 -0.74 0.99
N ASP A 6 -0.49 -0.77 1.00
CA ASP A 6 0.26 0.44 0.66
C ASP A 6 0.19 0.73 -0.85
N SER A 7 0.64 1.92 -1.23
CA SER A 7 0.58 2.36 -2.63
C SER A 7 1.37 1.45 -3.58
N SER A 8 2.48 0.86 -3.13
CA SER A 8 3.31 -0.02 -3.96
C SER A 8 2.55 -1.26 -4.42
N VAL A 9 1.74 -1.86 -3.53
CA VAL A 9 0.90 -3.03 -3.85
C VAL A 9 -0.22 -2.63 -4.79
N ILE A 10 -0.91 -1.52 -4.52
CA ILE A 10 -2.01 -1.04 -5.36
C ILE A 10 -1.49 -0.74 -6.77
N VAL A 11 -0.41 0.03 -6.91
CA VAL A 11 0.20 0.33 -8.21
C VAL A 11 0.62 -0.94 -8.94
N ALA A 12 1.32 -1.87 -8.27
CA ALA A 12 1.75 -3.12 -8.87
C ALA A 12 0.58 -3.98 -9.36
N SER A 13 -0.59 -3.87 -8.73
CA SER A 13 -1.78 -4.61 -9.16
C SER A 13 -2.34 -4.13 -10.50
N TYR A 14 -2.09 -2.88 -10.88
CA TYR A 14 -2.60 -2.27 -12.12
C TYR A 14 -1.61 -2.31 -13.29
N VAL A 15 -0.32 -2.43 -13.04
CA VAL A 15 0.71 -2.44 -14.06
C VAL A 15 1.29 -3.83 -14.29
N GLN A 16 2.15 -3.98 -15.31
CA GLN A 16 2.87 -5.22 -15.60
C GLN A 16 4.31 -5.08 -15.11
N GLU A 17 4.61 -5.73 -13.99
CA GLU A 17 5.95 -5.84 -13.42
C GLU A 17 6.09 -7.20 -12.70
N PRO A 18 7.31 -7.63 -12.32
CA PRO A 18 7.51 -8.98 -11.75
C PRO A 18 6.64 -9.32 -10.54
N ARG A 19 6.28 -8.33 -9.73
CA ARG A 19 5.47 -8.51 -8.50
C ARG A 19 3.97 -8.32 -8.69
N SER A 20 3.53 -7.93 -9.88
CA SER A 20 2.12 -7.63 -10.19
C SER A 20 1.17 -8.79 -9.90
N ARG A 21 1.59 -10.02 -10.22
CA ARG A 21 0.78 -11.22 -9.96
C ARG A 21 0.51 -11.42 -8.46
N LYS A 22 1.55 -11.25 -7.63
CA LYS A 22 1.42 -11.37 -6.16
C LYS A 22 0.55 -10.24 -5.61
N ALA A 23 0.75 -9.01 -6.09
CA ALA A 23 -0.03 -7.85 -5.69
C ALA A 23 -1.53 -8.03 -6.03
N ARG A 24 -1.85 -8.43 -7.26
CA ARG A 24 -3.23 -8.73 -7.68
C ARG A 24 -3.87 -9.82 -6.82
N LYS A 25 -3.14 -10.90 -6.56
CA LYS A 25 -3.63 -11.99 -5.71
C LYS A 25 -3.94 -11.52 -4.30
N ALA A 26 -3.07 -10.70 -3.71
CA ALA A 26 -3.28 -10.16 -2.37
C ALA A 26 -4.48 -9.21 -2.33
N LEU A 27 -4.60 -8.30 -3.30
CA LEU A 27 -5.70 -7.34 -3.35
C LEU A 27 -7.04 -8.03 -3.64
N SER A 28 -7.08 -9.03 -4.50
CA SER A 28 -8.30 -9.80 -4.80
C SER A 28 -8.77 -10.73 -3.67
N ALA A 29 -7.94 -10.94 -2.66
CA ALA A 29 -8.32 -11.74 -1.48
C ALA A 29 -9.25 -10.99 -0.52
N VAL A 30 -9.44 -9.68 -0.70
CA VAL A 30 -10.38 -8.85 0.06
C VAL A 30 -11.51 -8.34 -0.84
N VAL A 31 -12.69 -8.16 -0.28
CA VAL A 31 -13.85 -7.63 -1.02
C VAL A 31 -13.65 -6.14 -1.33
N SER A 32 -13.07 -5.40 -0.39
CA SER A 32 -12.84 -3.97 -0.50
C SER A 32 -11.62 -3.58 0.31
N ALA A 33 -10.80 -2.68 -0.23
CA ALA A 33 -9.62 -2.15 0.44
C ALA A 33 -9.82 -0.66 0.78
N PRO A 34 -9.43 -0.20 1.97
CA PRO A 34 -9.44 1.22 2.31
C PRO A 34 -8.57 2.01 1.32
N PHE A 35 -9.11 3.12 0.83
CA PHE A 35 -8.42 4.00 -0.10
C PHE A 35 -8.45 5.42 0.45
N THR A 36 -7.43 5.76 1.24
CA THR A 36 -7.30 7.06 1.89
C THR A 36 -6.91 8.15 0.88
N PRO A 37 -7.12 9.44 1.19
CA PRO A 37 -6.62 10.53 0.34
C PRO A 37 -5.11 10.45 0.10
N LEU A 38 -4.33 9.95 1.06
CA LEU A 38 -2.89 9.73 0.92
C LEU A 38 -2.59 8.66 -0.13
N LEU A 39 -3.28 7.52 -0.09
CA LEU A 39 -3.14 6.45 -1.09
C LEU A 39 -3.59 6.92 -2.48
N ASP A 40 -4.71 7.64 -2.57
CA ASP A 40 -5.24 8.16 -3.83
C ASP A 40 -4.21 9.07 -4.53
N LEU A 41 -3.64 10.02 -3.78
CA LEU A 41 -2.60 10.91 -4.30
C LEU A 41 -1.36 10.11 -4.74
N GLU A 42 -0.88 9.21 -3.90
CA GLU A 42 0.38 8.49 -4.15
C GLU A 42 0.28 7.50 -5.30
N VAL A 43 -0.82 6.74 -5.37
CA VAL A 43 -1.10 5.80 -6.48
C VAL A 43 -1.17 6.53 -7.81
N ARG A 44 -1.95 7.59 -7.90
CA ARG A 44 -2.10 8.37 -9.14
C ARG A 44 -0.80 9.07 -9.54
N THR A 45 -0.07 9.60 -8.57
CA THR A 45 1.24 10.23 -8.82
C THR A 45 2.24 9.21 -9.33
N ALA A 46 2.29 8.01 -8.76
CA ALA A 46 3.17 6.94 -9.23
C ALA A 46 2.88 6.54 -10.68
N LEU A 47 1.60 6.37 -11.04
CA LEU A 47 1.18 6.05 -12.41
C LEU A 47 1.55 7.16 -13.40
N ARG A 48 1.36 8.43 -13.03
CA ARG A 48 1.77 9.58 -13.87
C ARG A 48 3.29 9.67 -14.03
N ARG A 49 4.04 9.40 -12.96
CA ARG A 49 5.52 9.35 -13.02
C ARG A 49 6.01 8.22 -13.92
N MET A 50 5.33 7.08 -13.95
CA MET A 50 5.65 5.99 -14.89
C MET A 50 5.51 6.45 -16.36
N ALA A 51 4.48 7.24 -16.67
CA ALA A 51 4.35 7.84 -18.00
C ALA A 51 5.46 8.83 -18.28
N GLY A 52 5.79 9.71 -17.34
CA GLY A 52 6.86 10.70 -17.49
C GLY A 52 8.24 10.08 -17.66
N SER A 53 8.49 8.90 -17.09
CA SER A 53 9.76 8.15 -17.25
C SER A 53 9.78 7.18 -18.43
N GLY A 54 8.71 7.09 -19.19
CA GLY A 54 8.61 6.19 -20.35
C GLY A 54 8.32 4.72 -20.02
N ARG A 55 8.03 4.39 -18.75
CA ARG A 55 7.62 3.03 -18.34
C ARG A 55 6.20 2.67 -18.77
N LEU A 56 5.36 3.68 -18.95
CA LEU A 56 4.05 3.59 -19.57
C LEU A 56 3.95 4.63 -20.67
N THR A 57 3.19 4.35 -21.71
CA THR A 57 2.75 5.40 -22.64
C THR A 57 1.71 6.29 -21.98
N SER A 58 1.47 7.48 -22.51
CA SER A 58 0.40 8.36 -22.03
C SER A 58 -0.97 7.69 -22.11
N SER A 59 -1.21 6.91 -23.16
CA SER A 59 -2.45 6.14 -23.35
C SER A 59 -2.61 5.04 -22.30
N GLU A 60 -1.55 4.28 -22.03
CA GLU A 60 -1.55 3.25 -20.99
C GLU A 60 -1.77 3.85 -19.60
N SER A 61 -1.11 4.96 -19.30
CA SER A 61 -1.32 5.67 -18.03
C SER A 61 -2.77 6.16 -17.87
N ALA A 62 -3.35 6.74 -18.91
CA ALA A 62 -4.76 7.16 -18.89
C ALA A 62 -5.71 5.97 -18.68
N SER A 63 -5.45 4.84 -19.35
CA SER A 63 -6.23 3.60 -19.20
C SER A 63 -6.15 3.05 -17.78
N VAL A 64 -4.96 3.01 -17.19
CA VAL A 64 -4.77 2.51 -15.82
C VAL A 64 -5.43 3.44 -14.80
N LEU A 65 -5.32 4.74 -14.97
CA LEU A 65 -6.01 5.72 -14.10
C LEU A 65 -7.54 5.54 -14.17
N SER A 66 -8.08 5.27 -15.37
CA SER A 66 -9.51 4.96 -15.54
C SER A 66 -9.91 3.66 -14.81
N GLN A 67 -9.06 2.63 -14.82
CA GLN A 67 -9.30 1.41 -14.05
C GLN A 67 -9.34 1.66 -12.54
N VAL A 68 -8.49 2.56 -12.03
CA VAL A 68 -8.55 2.99 -10.62
C VAL A 68 -9.89 3.65 -10.32
N ASP A 69 -10.37 4.54 -11.22
CA ASP A 69 -11.67 5.20 -11.06
C ASP A 69 -12.82 4.20 -11.06
N ASP A 70 -12.78 3.19 -11.93
CA ASP A 70 -13.77 2.12 -12.00
C ASP A 70 -13.79 1.29 -10.70
N ASP A 71 -12.62 0.98 -10.14
CA ASP A 71 -12.52 0.25 -8.89
C ASP A 71 -13.01 1.06 -7.69
N VAL A 72 -12.79 2.36 -7.69
CA VAL A 72 -13.38 3.28 -6.69
C VAL A 72 -14.90 3.32 -6.83
N ALA A 73 -15.42 3.47 -8.05
CA ALA A 73 -16.87 3.49 -8.31
C ALA A 73 -17.55 2.16 -7.93
N ALA A 74 -16.86 1.03 -8.13
CA ALA A 74 -17.35 -0.30 -7.76
C ALA A 74 -17.17 -0.63 -6.27
N GLY A 75 -16.52 0.22 -5.49
CA GLY A 75 -16.26 0.00 -4.06
C GLY A 75 -15.15 -1.02 -3.77
N ARG A 76 -14.40 -1.46 -4.77
CA ARG A 76 -13.21 -2.32 -4.55
C ARG A 76 -12.09 -1.56 -3.86
N LEU A 77 -11.92 -0.30 -4.24
CA LEU A 77 -11.13 0.68 -3.51
C LEU A 77 -12.11 1.63 -2.79
N TRP A 78 -12.27 1.44 -1.51
CA TRP A 78 -13.24 2.18 -0.73
C TRP A 78 -12.63 3.47 -0.19
N ARG A 79 -13.12 4.62 -0.68
CA ARG A 79 -12.70 5.92 -0.18
C ARG A 79 -13.09 6.08 1.28
N VAL A 80 -12.08 6.29 2.12
CA VAL A 80 -12.24 6.46 3.56
C VAL A 80 -11.58 7.78 3.96
N PRO A 81 -12.27 8.62 4.75
CA PRO A 81 -11.67 9.83 5.29
C PRO A 81 -10.51 9.48 6.22
N LEU A 82 -9.53 10.35 6.28
CA LEU A 82 -8.38 10.23 7.17
C LEU A 82 -8.30 11.49 8.04
N ASP A 83 -8.30 11.30 9.36
CA ASP A 83 -7.95 12.38 10.27
C ASP A 83 -6.44 12.64 10.14
N LEU A 84 -6.13 13.69 9.39
CA LEU A 84 -4.74 14.03 9.08
C LEU A 84 -3.96 14.41 10.34
N TYR A 85 -4.58 15.13 11.27
CA TYR A 85 -3.92 15.53 12.51
C TYR A 85 -3.59 14.31 13.39
N ALA A 86 -4.54 13.45 13.62
CA ALA A 86 -4.33 12.21 14.38
C ALA A 86 -3.29 11.31 13.70
N THR A 87 -3.36 11.17 12.37
CA THR A 87 -2.42 10.37 11.59
C THR A 87 -0.99 10.90 11.69
N VAL A 88 -0.79 12.21 11.53
CA VAL A 88 0.55 12.83 11.66
C VAL A 88 1.08 12.70 13.07
N THR A 89 0.25 12.92 14.08
CA THR A 89 0.64 12.76 15.49
C THR A 89 1.09 11.33 15.78
N ARG A 90 0.35 10.34 15.28
CA ARG A 90 0.73 8.93 15.40
C ARG A 90 2.02 8.62 14.63
N ALA A 91 2.16 9.14 13.42
CA ALA A 91 3.37 8.98 12.62
C ALA A 91 4.61 9.55 13.33
N GLU A 92 4.48 10.69 13.98
CA GLU A 92 5.56 11.28 14.79
C GLU A 92 5.93 10.37 15.97
N SER A 93 4.97 9.79 16.66
CA SER A 93 5.21 8.81 17.71
C SER A 93 5.95 7.56 17.19
N LEU A 94 5.56 7.06 16.02
CA LEU A 94 6.25 5.94 15.35
C LEU A 94 7.67 6.34 14.91
N SER A 95 7.84 7.57 14.42
CA SER A 95 9.14 8.11 14.03
C SER A 95 10.12 8.11 15.20
N THR A 96 9.71 8.62 16.34
CA THR A 96 10.51 8.64 17.56
C THR A 96 11.00 7.24 17.97
N ARG A 97 10.15 6.22 17.78
CA ARG A 97 10.44 4.84 18.20
C ARG A 97 11.23 4.05 17.17
N TYR A 98 10.99 4.26 15.86
CA TYR A 98 11.37 3.32 14.83
C TYR A 98 12.13 3.90 13.63
N ALA A 99 12.13 5.24 13.42
CA ALA A 99 12.72 5.81 12.22
C ALA A 99 14.21 5.46 12.05
N GLN A 100 14.98 5.52 13.13
CA GLN A 100 16.40 5.15 13.12
C GLN A 100 16.60 3.64 12.90
N ARG A 101 15.75 2.82 13.52
CA ARG A 101 15.88 1.36 13.48
C ARG A 101 15.57 0.79 12.09
N PHE A 102 14.52 1.29 11.43
CA PHE A 102 14.06 0.78 10.14
C PHE A 102 14.40 1.69 8.97
N LEU A 103 15.06 2.83 9.22
CA LEU A 103 15.33 3.85 8.20
C LEU A 103 14.06 4.28 7.45
N SER A 104 12.95 4.39 8.20
CA SER A 104 11.63 4.72 7.66
C SER A 104 11.58 6.18 7.22
N ARG A 105 10.95 6.40 6.06
CA ARG A 105 10.66 7.74 5.55
C ARG A 105 9.31 8.24 6.07
N SER A 106 9.07 9.54 5.96
CA SER A 106 7.83 10.14 6.44
C SER A 106 6.58 9.50 5.84
N LEU A 107 6.57 9.19 4.53
CA LEU A 107 5.43 8.53 3.89
C LEU A 107 5.21 7.09 4.39
N ASP A 108 6.28 6.34 4.67
CA ASP A 108 6.17 5.00 5.23
C ASP A 108 5.51 5.04 6.61
N LEU A 109 5.92 6.00 7.43
CA LEU A 109 5.34 6.24 8.76
C LEU A 109 3.87 6.67 8.66
N LEU A 110 3.53 7.55 7.72
CA LEU A 110 2.15 8.00 7.50
C LEU A 110 1.23 6.86 7.08
N HIS A 111 1.67 5.95 6.20
CA HIS A 111 0.87 4.80 5.80
C HIS A 111 0.61 3.84 6.96
N VAL A 112 1.63 3.54 7.76
CA VAL A 112 1.47 2.68 8.94
C VAL A 112 0.58 3.37 9.98
N ALA A 113 0.76 4.66 10.21
CA ALA A 113 -0.08 5.44 11.09
C ALA A 113 -1.54 5.48 10.61
N ALA A 114 -1.78 5.70 9.32
CA ALA A 114 -3.11 5.68 8.73
C ALA A 114 -3.80 4.32 8.92
N ALA A 115 -3.08 3.22 8.69
CA ALA A 115 -3.60 1.88 8.92
C ALA A 115 -4.02 1.66 10.37
N LEU A 116 -3.23 2.14 11.33
CA LEU A 116 -3.54 2.07 12.76
C LEU A 116 -4.75 2.93 13.13
N GLU A 117 -4.84 4.17 12.62
CA GLU A 117 -5.98 5.06 12.86
C GLU A 117 -7.29 4.49 12.29
N LEU A 118 -7.22 3.76 11.18
CA LEU A 118 -8.37 3.08 10.59
C LEU A 118 -8.70 1.74 11.27
N GLY A 119 -7.93 1.33 12.29
CA GLY A 119 -8.14 0.07 12.99
C GLY A 119 -7.85 -1.17 12.13
N CYS A 120 -6.98 -1.05 11.13
CA CYS A 120 -6.60 -2.18 10.29
C CYS A 120 -5.77 -3.19 11.08
N ALA A 121 -6.12 -4.47 10.96
CA ALA A 121 -5.41 -5.55 11.64
C ALA A 121 -4.18 -6.03 10.85
N SER A 122 -4.17 -5.80 9.56
CA SER A 122 -3.13 -6.28 8.63
C SER A 122 -2.65 -5.16 7.72
N PHE A 123 -1.37 -5.24 7.35
CA PHE A 123 -0.70 -4.30 6.45
C PHE A 123 0.03 -5.07 5.36
N VAL A 124 -0.23 -4.78 4.11
CA VAL A 124 0.38 -5.46 2.95
C VAL A 124 1.22 -4.49 2.17
N THR A 125 2.48 -4.85 1.93
CA THR A 125 3.47 -4.01 1.26
C THR A 125 4.42 -4.83 0.40
N LEU A 126 5.08 -4.15 -0.55
CA LEU A 126 6.23 -4.65 -1.31
C LEU A 126 7.57 -4.19 -0.72
N ASP A 127 7.56 -3.42 0.36
CA ASP A 127 8.76 -2.90 1.01
C ASP A 127 9.02 -3.64 2.34
N THR A 128 10.14 -4.38 2.41
CA THR A 128 10.54 -5.14 3.59
C THR A 128 10.72 -4.25 4.83
N ARG A 129 11.23 -3.02 4.68
CA ARG A 129 11.41 -2.09 5.82
C ARG A 129 10.07 -1.63 6.36
N GLN A 130 9.14 -1.34 5.47
CA GLN A 130 7.78 -0.94 5.86
C GLN A 130 7.01 -2.11 6.51
N ALA A 131 7.21 -3.34 6.02
CA ALA A 131 6.65 -4.53 6.66
C ALA A 131 7.16 -4.69 8.10
N ARG A 132 8.46 -4.51 8.33
CA ARG A 132 9.05 -4.55 9.67
C ARG A 132 8.49 -3.48 10.58
N LEU A 133 8.31 -2.26 10.08
CA LEU A 133 7.68 -1.17 10.82
C LEU A 133 6.24 -1.54 11.21
N ALA A 134 5.46 -2.07 10.31
CA ALA A 134 4.08 -2.48 10.56
C ALA A 134 3.98 -3.58 11.63
N VAL A 135 4.87 -4.58 11.57
CA VAL A 135 4.97 -5.64 12.60
C VAL A 135 5.33 -5.06 13.96
N ALA A 136 6.35 -4.20 14.02
CA ALA A 136 6.75 -3.53 15.27
C ALA A 136 5.64 -2.65 15.84
N SER A 137 4.74 -2.17 14.99
CA SER A 137 3.56 -1.37 15.36
C SER A 137 2.34 -2.23 15.74
N GLY A 138 2.47 -3.55 15.78
CA GLY A 138 1.43 -4.48 16.24
C GLY A 138 0.51 -5.03 15.15
N MET A 139 0.77 -4.76 13.87
CA MET A 139 -0.03 -5.29 12.77
C MET A 139 0.51 -6.61 12.24
N LYS A 140 -0.37 -7.45 11.71
CA LYS A 140 0.02 -8.58 10.87
C LYS A 140 0.42 -8.07 9.50
N THR A 141 1.43 -8.70 8.88
CA THR A 141 1.86 -8.33 7.54
C THR A 141 1.89 -9.53 6.62
N LEU A 142 1.65 -9.24 5.33
CA LEU A 142 2.01 -10.11 4.23
C LEU A 142 3.10 -9.37 3.45
N ASP A 143 4.35 -9.72 3.68
CA ASP A 143 5.46 -9.18 2.90
C ASP A 143 5.58 -9.95 1.58
N LEU A 144 5.20 -9.27 0.50
CA LEU A 144 5.22 -9.85 -0.84
C LEU A 144 6.62 -9.89 -1.47
N THR A 145 7.63 -9.32 -0.80
CA THR A 145 9.01 -9.34 -1.26
C THR A 145 9.74 -10.62 -0.87
N LEU A 146 9.29 -11.29 0.20
CA LEU A 146 9.92 -12.52 0.67
C LEU A 146 9.69 -13.68 -0.30
N PRO A 147 10.72 -14.51 -0.56
CA PRO A 147 10.53 -15.76 -1.28
C PRO A 147 9.56 -16.67 -0.49
N LYS A 148 8.72 -17.40 -1.21
CA LYS A 148 7.84 -18.39 -0.60
C LYS A 148 8.72 -19.40 0.19
N PRO A 149 8.44 -19.68 1.47
CA PRO A 149 9.17 -20.70 2.20
C PRO A 149 9.10 -22.03 1.44
N PRO A 150 10.18 -22.82 1.43
CA PRO A 150 10.18 -24.11 0.75
C PRO A 150 9.02 -24.96 1.29
N SER A 151 8.21 -25.50 0.38
CA SER A 151 7.12 -26.41 0.74
C SER A 151 7.75 -27.58 1.51
N ARG A 152 7.33 -27.81 2.74
CA ARG A 152 7.68 -29.04 3.44
C ARG A 152 7.19 -30.19 2.58
N ARG A 153 8.10 -30.93 1.98
CA ARG A 153 7.78 -32.22 1.37
C ARG A 153 7.38 -33.15 2.51
N SER A 154 6.15 -33.61 2.46
CA SER A 154 5.64 -34.71 3.28
C SER A 154 6.30 -35.98 2.88
#